data_7746f6968c06db1315950a159066b689
#
_entry.id   7746f6968c06db1315950a159066b689
#
_cell.length_a   1.000
_cell.length_b   1.000
_cell.length_c   1.000
_cell.angle_alpha   90.00
_cell.angle_beta   90.00
_cell.angle_gamma   90.00
#
_symmetry.space_group_name_H-M   'P 1'
#
loop_
_entity.id
_entity.type
_entity.pdbx_description
1 polymer ?
#
loop_
_entity_poly.entity_id
_entity_poly.type
_entity_poly.pdbx_seq_one_letter_code
_entity_poly.pdbx_strand_id
1 'polypeptide(L)'
;MSLDELTILITGGPDSPNTLIFWVFLMVVGVVVANFFARLALNNLEKQFEKTKTIWDDAFIAAAKKPLTTMVWVIGLAWIGQVIYARTESVVFSSTGQIREILVLGILIWFVVSFIRQVELSLLDHQDKDAPIDETTLHAISKLLRTAVVITGVLVVLQTLGYNLSGVLAFGSIGGIALSF
;
A
#
# COMPACT_ATOMS: atom_id res chain seq x y z
N MET A 1 -36.84 -18.91 8.03
CA MET A 1 -36.61 -17.48 7.97
C MET A 1 -35.40 -17.25 7.07
N SER A 2 -35.60 -16.68 5.91
CA SER A 2 -34.50 -16.41 4.97
C SER A 2 -33.68 -15.21 5.44
N LEU A 3 -32.42 -15.08 4.96
CA LEU A 3 -31.57 -13.91 5.29
C LEU A 3 -32.24 -12.60 4.84
N ASP A 4 -33.03 -12.66 3.77
CA ASP A 4 -33.79 -11.51 3.25
C ASP A 4 -34.92 -11.10 4.19
N GLU A 5 -35.63 -12.04 4.82
CA GLU A 5 -36.66 -11.75 5.83
C GLU A 5 -36.06 -11.11 7.07
N LEU A 6 -34.89 -11.58 7.52
CA LEU A 6 -34.16 -10.99 8.64
C LEU A 6 -33.69 -9.56 8.35
N THR A 7 -33.15 -9.30 7.14
CA THR A 7 -32.72 -7.95 6.76
C THR A 7 -33.90 -6.99 6.66
N ILE A 8 -35.05 -7.41 6.13
CA ILE A 8 -36.26 -6.58 6.06
C ILE A 8 -36.77 -6.25 7.46
N LEU A 9 -36.73 -7.19 8.39
CA LEU A 9 -37.20 -7.02 9.75
C LEU A 9 -36.33 -6.07 10.58
N ILE A 10 -35.01 -6.07 10.34
CA ILE A 10 -34.02 -5.21 11.04
C ILE A 10 -33.93 -3.82 10.41
N THR A 11 -34.06 -3.71 9.09
CA THR A 11 -33.73 -2.48 8.36
C THR A 11 -34.95 -1.74 7.78
N GLY A 12 -36.13 -2.37 7.80
CA GLY A 12 -37.38 -1.76 7.28
C GLY A 12 -37.53 -1.82 5.76
N GLY A 13 -36.68 -2.59 5.04
CA GLY A 13 -36.75 -2.81 3.59
C GLY A 13 -35.50 -2.36 2.83
N PRO A 14 -35.36 -2.80 1.55
CA PRO A 14 -34.14 -2.61 0.76
C PRO A 14 -33.78 -1.14 0.50
N ASP A 15 -34.77 -0.24 0.48
CA ASP A 15 -34.59 1.20 0.19
C ASP A 15 -34.62 2.09 1.43
N SER A 16 -34.66 1.49 2.64
CA SER A 16 -34.65 2.28 3.87
C SER A 16 -33.23 2.79 4.19
N PRO A 17 -33.10 4.01 4.77
CA PRO A 17 -31.79 4.53 5.20
C PRO A 17 -31.12 3.63 6.24
N ASN A 18 -31.88 2.87 7.02
CA ASN A 18 -31.36 1.92 7.98
C ASN A 18 -30.63 0.75 7.33
N THR A 19 -31.04 0.35 6.13
CA THR A 19 -30.39 -0.70 5.34
C THR A 19 -28.98 -0.29 4.95
N LEU A 20 -28.78 0.96 4.52
CA LEU A 20 -27.46 1.47 4.18
C LEU A 20 -26.54 1.48 5.41
N ILE A 21 -27.04 1.98 6.55
CA ILE A 21 -26.29 2.02 7.80
C ILE A 21 -25.88 0.61 8.23
N PHE A 22 -26.77 -0.37 8.13
CA PHE A 22 -26.50 -1.76 8.45
C PHE A 22 -25.40 -2.36 7.55
N TRP A 23 -25.47 -2.16 6.23
CA TRP A 23 -24.45 -2.64 5.29
C TRP A 23 -23.11 -1.98 5.50
N VAL A 24 -23.08 -0.66 5.72
CA VAL A 24 -21.83 0.07 6.03
C VAL A 24 -21.22 -0.45 7.33
N PHE A 25 -22.03 -0.67 8.37
CA PHE A 25 -21.57 -1.25 9.63
C PHE A 25 -20.97 -2.65 9.42
N LEU A 26 -21.66 -3.51 8.67
CA LEU A 26 -21.17 -4.85 8.36
C LEU A 26 -19.84 -4.82 7.60
N MET A 27 -19.69 -3.90 6.64
CA MET A 27 -18.44 -3.70 5.90
C MET A 27 -17.31 -3.21 6.79
N VAL A 28 -17.56 -2.26 7.70
CA VAL A 28 -16.55 -1.78 8.66
C VAL A 28 -16.09 -2.93 9.54
N VAL A 29 -17.01 -3.75 10.07
CA VAL A 29 -16.67 -4.94 10.83
C VAL A 29 -15.85 -5.91 9.99
N GLY A 30 -16.22 -6.13 8.72
CA GLY A 30 -15.45 -6.95 7.77
C GLY A 30 -14.02 -6.46 7.57
N VAL A 31 -13.82 -5.15 7.43
CA VAL A 31 -12.47 -4.55 7.30
C VAL A 31 -11.65 -4.74 8.58
N VAL A 32 -12.26 -4.56 9.75
CA VAL A 32 -11.58 -4.81 11.05
C VAL A 32 -11.16 -6.27 11.18
N VAL A 33 -12.06 -7.19 10.84
CA VAL A 33 -11.79 -8.64 10.85
C VAL A 33 -10.68 -8.99 9.85
N ALA A 34 -10.77 -8.48 8.62
CA ALA A 34 -9.73 -8.69 7.60
C ALA A 34 -8.36 -8.16 8.06
N ASN A 35 -8.33 -6.98 8.69
CA ASN A 35 -7.11 -6.40 9.26
C ASN A 35 -6.54 -7.26 10.40
N PHE A 36 -7.40 -7.83 11.24
CA PHE A 36 -7.00 -8.75 12.30
C PHE A 36 -6.36 -10.02 11.72
N PHE A 37 -6.99 -10.64 10.71
CA PHE A 37 -6.44 -11.81 10.03
C PHE A 37 -5.14 -11.50 9.28
N ALA A 38 -5.06 -10.34 8.62
CA ALA A 38 -3.83 -9.90 7.96
C ALA A 38 -2.66 -9.79 8.94
N ARG A 39 -2.88 -9.19 10.12
CA ARG A 39 -1.86 -9.12 11.18
C ARG A 39 -1.48 -10.49 11.73
N LEU A 40 -2.48 -11.37 11.93
CA LEU A 40 -2.23 -12.72 12.41
C LEU A 40 -1.40 -13.53 11.39
N ALA A 41 -1.74 -13.44 10.11
CA ALA A 41 -1.01 -14.08 9.02
C ALA A 41 0.44 -13.57 8.95
N LEU A 42 0.66 -12.25 9.00
CA LEU A 42 1.99 -11.65 8.99
C LEU A 42 2.83 -12.07 10.19
N ASN A 43 2.25 -12.12 11.39
CA ASN A 43 2.96 -12.59 12.59
C ASN A 43 3.29 -14.09 12.52
N ASN A 44 2.43 -14.90 11.91
CA ASN A 44 2.70 -16.32 11.71
C ASN A 44 3.80 -16.55 10.65
N LEU A 45 3.78 -15.76 9.57
CA LEU A 45 4.84 -15.77 8.55
C LEU A 45 6.19 -15.39 9.18
N GLU A 46 6.26 -14.32 9.97
CA GLU A 46 7.47 -13.92 10.69
C GLU A 46 8.07 -15.06 11.49
N LYS A 47 7.26 -15.76 12.31
CA LYS A 47 7.72 -16.92 13.09
C LYS A 47 8.18 -18.11 12.25
N GLN A 48 7.67 -18.27 11.02
CA GLN A 48 8.11 -19.32 10.11
C GLN A 48 9.44 -18.95 9.44
N PHE A 49 9.64 -17.68 9.10
CA PHE A 49 10.84 -17.18 8.44
C PHE A 49 12.01 -16.96 9.40
N GLU A 50 11.77 -16.73 10.70
CA GLU A 50 12.83 -16.77 11.75
C GLU A 50 13.63 -18.10 11.74
N LYS A 51 13.06 -19.17 11.15
CA LYS A 51 13.73 -20.46 10.98
C LYS A 51 14.59 -20.54 9.72
N THR A 52 14.33 -19.70 8.73
CA THR A 52 15.10 -19.57 7.50
C THR A 52 16.07 -18.40 7.64
N LYS A 53 17.36 -18.67 7.81
CA LYS A 53 18.40 -17.66 8.01
C LYS A 53 18.72 -16.86 6.74
N THR A 54 17.69 -16.30 6.07
CA THR A 54 17.87 -15.55 4.83
C THR A 54 17.58 -14.08 5.09
N ILE A 55 18.57 -13.21 4.93
CA ILE A 55 18.50 -11.76 5.14
C ILE A 55 17.32 -11.12 4.37
N TRP A 56 17.02 -11.65 3.18
CA TRP A 56 15.96 -11.12 2.31
C TRP A 56 14.55 -11.35 2.86
N ASP A 57 14.32 -12.50 3.50
CA ASP A 57 13.00 -12.88 4.03
C ASP A 57 12.62 -12.00 5.22
N ASP A 58 13.58 -11.79 6.13
CA ASP A 58 13.38 -10.93 7.31
C ASP A 58 13.15 -9.47 6.90
N ALA A 59 13.95 -8.96 5.95
CA ALA A 59 13.80 -7.60 5.43
C ALA A 59 12.44 -7.40 4.73
N PHE A 60 11.98 -8.41 3.97
CA PHE A 60 10.70 -8.35 3.27
C PHE A 60 9.52 -8.28 4.25
N ILE A 61 9.49 -9.14 5.26
CA ILE A 61 8.41 -9.18 6.24
C ILE A 61 8.40 -7.92 7.10
N ALA A 62 9.56 -7.48 7.57
CA ALA A 62 9.68 -6.24 8.34
C ALA A 62 9.19 -5.02 7.54
N ALA A 63 9.50 -4.96 6.24
CA ALA A 63 9.04 -3.90 5.35
C ALA A 63 7.54 -3.99 5.05
N ALA A 64 6.98 -5.21 4.92
CA ALA A 64 5.60 -5.45 4.50
C ALA A 64 4.56 -5.19 5.60
N LYS A 65 4.91 -5.39 6.87
CA LYS A 65 3.96 -5.32 8.01
C LYS A 65 3.10 -4.06 8.02
N LYS A 66 3.71 -2.90 7.99
CA LYS A 66 3.01 -1.61 8.06
C LYS A 66 2.24 -1.30 6.78
N PRO A 67 2.85 -1.38 5.58
CA PRO A 67 2.14 -1.10 4.32
C PRO A 67 0.95 -2.01 4.07
N LEU A 68 1.08 -3.33 4.30
CA LEU A 68 -0.01 -4.28 4.08
C LEU A 68 -1.20 -4.01 5.02
N THR A 69 -0.94 -3.72 6.29
CA THR A 69 -1.99 -3.36 7.24
C THR A 69 -2.71 -2.08 6.83
N THR A 70 -1.97 -1.08 6.34
CA THR A 70 -2.54 0.17 5.83
C THR A 70 -3.33 -0.06 4.54
N MET A 71 -2.86 -0.95 3.67
CA MET A 71 -3.55 -1.31 2.42
C MET A 71 -4.94 -1.92 2.66
N VAL A 72 -5.08 -2.79 3.67
CA VAL A 72 -6.39 -3.36 4.06
C VAL A 72 -7.36 -2.25 4.42
N TRP A 73 -6.93 -1.24 5.19
CA TRP A 73 -7.76 -0.10 5.54
C TRP A 73 -8.13 0.76 4.34
N VAL A 74 -7.17 1.07 3.47
CA VAL A 74 -7.41 1.91 2.29
C VAL A 74 -8.39 1.25 1.34
N ILE A 75 -8.21 -0.03 1.03
CA ILE A 75 -9.11 -0.78 0.15
C ILE A 75 -10.50 -0.91 0.79
N GLY A 76 -10.56 -1.24 2.09
CA GLY A 76 -11.82 -1.38 2.81
C GLY A 76 -12.63 -0.09 2.86
N LEU A 77 -11.99 1.03 3.22
CA LEU A 77 -12.65 2.34 3.25
C LEU A 77 -13.06 2.82 1.86
N ALA A 78 -12.25 2.57 0.83
CA ALA A 78 -12.61 2.90 -0.54
C ALA A 78 -13.84 2.10 -1.02
N TRP A 79 -13.94 0.82 -0.66
CA TRP A 79 -15.13 0.01 -0.97
C TRP A 79 -16.39 0.54 -0.28
N ILE A 80 -16.28 0.89 1.00
CA ILE A 80 -17.38 1.51 1.75
C ILE A 80 -17.81 2.81 1.06
N GLY A 81 -16.86 3.66 0.66
CA GLY A 81 -17.13 4.89 -0.09
C GLY A 81 -17.86 4.64 -1.42
N GLN A 82 -17.49 3.60 -2.16
CA GLN A 82 -18.18 3.23 -3.42
C GLN A 82 -19.63 2.77 -3.17
N VAL A 83 -19.88 2.01 -2.11
CA VAL A 83 -21.25 1.57 -1.77
C VAL A 83 -22.12 2.75 -1.36
N ILE A 84 -21.57 3.70 -0.58
CA ILE A 84 -22.27 4.93 -0.22
C ILE A 84 -22.57 5.75 -1.48
N TYR A 85 -21.60 5.91 -2.39
CA TYR A 85 -21.80 6.62 -3.66
C TYR A 85 -22.93 6.00 -4.50
N ALA A 86 -22.92 4.68 -4.66
CA ALA A 86 -23.92 3.96 -5.45
C ALA A 86 -25.36 4.12 -4.91
N ARG A 87 -25.53 4.45 -3.63
CA ARG A 87 -26.83 4.64 -2.98
C ARG A 87 -27.25 6.09 -2.85
N THR A 88 -26.29 7.03 -2.72
CA THR A 88 -26.59 8.44 -2.43
C THR A 88 -26.29 9.38 -3.60
N GLU A 89 -25.61 8.89 -4.65
CA GLU A 89 -25.13 9.67 -5.80
C GLU A 89 -24.37 10.95 -5.39
N SER A 90 -23.83 10.96 -4.18
CA SER A 90 -23.17 12.13 -3.61
C SER A 90 -21.85 12.42 -4.34
N VAL A 91 -21.71 13.64 -4.85
CA VAL A 91 -20.51 14.11 -5.56
C VAL A 91 -19.21 13.92 -4.75
N VAL A 92 -19.30 13.95 -3.40
CA VAL A 92 -18.17 13.73 -2.50
C VAL A 92 -17.51 12.37 -2.73
N PHE A 93 -18.28 11.34 -3.09
CA PHE A 93 -17.78 9.99 -3.30
C PHE A 93 -17.48 9.65 -4.77
N SER A 94 -17.72 10.56 -5.70
CA SER A 94 -17.48 10.33 -7.14
C SER A 94 -16.02 10.03 -7.47
N SER A 95 -15.07 10.63 -6.73
CA SER A 95 -13.63 10.48 -6.92
C SER A 95 -13.00 9.34 -6.10
N THR A 96 -13.81 8.53 -5.39
CA THR A 96 -13.29 7.46 -4.50
C THR A 96 -12.41 6.45 -5.26
N GLY A 97 -12.72 6.15 -6.51
CA GLY A 97 -11.92 5.24 -7.34
C GLY A 97 -10.51 5.77 -7.60
N GLN A 98 -10.40 7.02 -8.05
CA GLN A 98 -9.12 7.66 -8.34
C GLN A 98 -8.28 7.87 -7.07
N ILE A 99 -8.91 8.29 -5.97
CA ILE A 99 -8.26 8.43 -4.67
C ILE A 99 -7.70 7.08 -4.20
N ARG A 100 -8.47 5.99 -4.34
CA ARG A 100 -8.01 4.64 -4.01
C ARG A 100 -6.76 4.25 -4.80
N GLU A 101 -6.74 4.48 -6.11
CA GLU A 101 -5.58 4.16 -6.96
C GLU A 101 -4.33 4.89 -6.50
N ILE A 102 -4.43 6.20 -6.23
CA ILE A 102 -3.32 7.01 -5.74
C ILE A 102 -2.82 6.52 -4.38
N LEU A 103 -3.73 6.20 -3.45
CA LEU A 103 -3.37 5.69 -2.13
C LEU A 103 -2.70 4.31 -2.20
N VAL A 104 -3.19 3.41 -3.05
CA VAL A 104 -2.57 2.10 -3.28
C VAL A 104 -1.17 2.26 -3.85
N LEU A 105 -0.98 3.13 -4.85
CA LEU A 105 0.34 3.45 -5.41
C LEU A 105 1.28 4.03 -4.33
N GLY A 106 0.79 4.96 -3.51
CA GLY A 106 1.55 5.53 -2.40
C GLY A 106 2.01 4.48 -1.38
N ILE A 107 1.14 3.50 -1.07
CA ILE A 107 1.47 2.39 -0.17
C ILE A 107 2.52 1.46 -0.82
N LEU A 108 2.42 1.19 -2.13
CA LEU A 108 3.41 0.39 -2.84
C LEU A 108 4.79 1.07 -2.86
N ILE A 109 4.83 2.38 -3.12
CA ILE A 109 6.07 3.17 -3.06
C ILE A 109 6.66 3.09 -1.65
N TRP A 110 5.84 3.31 -0.63
CA TRP A 110 6.26 3.20 0.77
C TRP A 110 6.81 1.81 1.10
N PHE A 111 6.14 0.76 0.64
CA PHE A 111 6.63 -0.61 0.81
C PHE A 111 8.01 -0.81 0.20
N VAL A 112 8.22 -0.41 -1.06
CA VAL A 112 9.51 -0.57 -1.76
C VAL A 112 10.61 0.24 -1.08
N VAL A 113 10.34 1.48 -0.68
CA VAL A 113 11.31 2.32 0.07
C VAL A 113 11.64 1.70 1.42
N SER A 114 10.64 1.17 2.14
CA SER A 114 10.84 0.47 3.41
C SER A 114 11.65 -0.81 3.22
N PHE A 115 11.39 -1.56 2.14
CA PHE A 115 12.12 -2.78 1.83
C PHE A 115 13.60 -2.50 1.56
N ILE A 116 13.93 -1.51 0.72
CA ILE A 116 15.31 -1.10 0.47
C ILE A 116 16.01 -0.73 1.79
N ARG A 117 15.31 -0.02 2.68
CA ARG A 117 15.86 0.35 3.99
C ARG A 117 16.11 -0.87 4.88
N GLN A 118 15.20 -1.84 4.91
CA GLN A 118 15.37 -3.04 5.72
C GLN A 118 16.51 -3.91 5.21
N VAL A 119 16.63 -4.06 3.88
CA VAL A 119 17.77 -4.76 3.27
C VAL A 119 19.09 -4.09 3.64
N GLU A 120 19.17 -2.76 3.56
CA GLU A 120 20.35 -1.99 3.98
C GLU A 120 20.74 -2.30 5.43
N LEU A 121 19.76 -2.22 6.36
CA LEU A 121 19.99 -2.49 7.77
C LEU A 121 20.43 -3.95 8.03
N SER A 122 19.79 -4.90 7.37
CA SER A 122 20.10 -6.32 7.51
C SER A 122 21.49 -6.66 6.96
N LEU A 123 21.92 -6.01 5.87
CA LEU A 123 23.28 -6.18 5.33
C LEU A 123 24.35 -5.62 6.26
N LEU A 124 24.06 -4.51 6.94
CA LEU A 124 24.96 -3.92 7.92
C LEU A 124 25.09 -4.77 9.20
N ASP A 125 24.00 -5.39 9.63
CA ASP A 125 23.96 -6.20 10.85
C ASP A 125 24.65 -7.57 10.68
N HIS A 126 24.64 -8.11 9.45
CA HIS A 126 25.22 -9.42 9.13
C HIS A 126 26.60 -9.34 8.48
N GLN A 127 27.33 -8.25 8.69
CA GLN A 127 28.68 -8.13 8.13
C GLN A 127 29.65 -9.14 8.72
N ASP A 128 30.25 -9.96 7.85
CA ASP A 128 31.38 -10.81 8.20
C ASP A 128 32.63 -9.94 8.48
N LYS A 129 33.30 -10.20 9.58
CA LYS A 129 34.52 -9.46 9.98
C LYS A 129 35.68 -9.59 8.97
N ASP A 130 35.63 -10.62 8.12
CA ASP A 130 36.69 -10.95 7.16
C ASP A 130 36.48 -10.28 5.78
N ALA A 131 35.24 -9.77 5.48
CA ALA A 131 34.94 -9.04 4.26
C ALA A 131 33.92 -7.92 4.53
N PRO A 132 34.32 -6.84 5.20
CA PRO A 132 33.41 -5.75 5.53
C PRO A 132 32.93 -5.06 4.24
N ILE A 133 31.60 -4.96 4.07
CA ILE A 133 30.99 -4.12 3.04
C ILE A 133 31.26 -2.68 3.45
N ASP A 134 31.73 -1.85 2.53
CA ASP A 134 31.88 -0.41 2.81
C ASP A 134 30.51 0.22 3.09
N GLU A 135 30.29 0.60 4.34
CA GLU A 135 29.05 1.22 4.82
C GLU A 135 28.67 2.45 3.98
N THR A 136 29.67 3.25 3.60
CA THR A 136 29.47 4.48 2.80
C THR A 136 28.90 4.14 1.43
N THR A 137 29.45 3.12 0.79
CA THR A 137 28.99 2.65 -0.53
C THR A 137 27.58 2.07 -0.43
N LEU A 138 27.30 1.25 0.59
CA LEU A 138 25.98 0.67 0.80
C LEU A 138 24.91 1.76 1.05
N HIS A 139 25.21 2.73 1.90
CA HIS A 139 24.35 3.88 2.15
C HIS A 139 24.10 4.72 0.88
N ALA A 140 25.14 4.94 0.07
CA ALA A 140 25.02 5.69 -1.19
C ALA A 140 24.08 4.97 -2.18
N ILE A 141 24.29 3.66 -2.37
CA ILE A 141 23.46 2.83 -3.27
C ILE A 141 22.01 2.82 -2.78
N SER A 142 21.78 2.54 -1.49
CA SER A 142 20.44 2.50 -0.90
C SER A 142 19.71 3.85 -1.03
N LYS A 143 20.43 4.96 -0.84
CA LYS A 143 19.88 6.30 -1.01
C LYS A 143 19.50 6.58 -2.46
N LEU A 144 20.36 6.20 -3.42
CA LEU A 144 20.07 6.35 -4.84
C LEU A 144 18.84 5.52 -5.25
N LEU A 145 18.75 4.26 -4.82
CA LEU A 145 17.61 3.39 -5.09
C LEU A 145 16.30 3.97 -4.52
N ARG A 146 16.32 4.39 -3.26
CA ARG A 146 15.14 5.02 -2.63
C ARG A 146 14.71 6.28 -3.36
N THR A 147 15.66 7.13 -3.73
CA THR A 147 15.39 8.36 -4.49
C THR A 147 14.78 8.04 -5.86
N ALA A 148 15.35 7.08 -6.60
CA ALA A 148 14.81 6.65 -7.89
C ALA A 148 13.38 6.12 -7.77
N VAL A 149 13.10 5.28 -6.75
CA VAL A 149 11.73 4.77 -6.48
C VAL A 149 10.75 5.90 -6.18
N VAL A 150 11.15 6.87 -5.35
CA VAL A 150 10.28 8.01 -5.02
C VAL A 150 10.00 8.86 -6.26
N ILE A 151 11.02 9.19 -7.06
CA ILE A 151 10.85 9.98 -8.29
C ILE A 151 9.92 9.24 -9.26
N THR A 152 10.18 7.96 -9.52
CA THR A 152 9.34 7.14 -10.40
C THR A 152 7.92 7.06 -9.87
N GLY A 153 7.75 6.86 -8.56
CA GLY A 153 6.45 6.80 -7.92
C GLY A 153 5.65 8.09 -8.04
N VAL A 154 6.30 9.25 -7.86
CA VAL A 154 5.66 10.55 -8.06
C VAL A 154 5.22 10.71 -9.52
N LEU A 155 6.06 10.32 -10.49
CA LEU A 155 5.69 10.37 -11.91
C LEU A 155 4.46 9.48 -12.20
N VAL A 156 4.42 8.26 -11.66
CA VAL A 156 3.27 7.37 -11.85
C VAL A 156 2.01 7.97 -11.23
N VAL A 157 2.09 8.56 -10.04
CA VAL A 157 0.94 9.25 -9.41
C VAL A 157 0.45 10.42 -10.26
N LEU A 158 1.36 11.24 -10.80
CA LEU A 158 1.00 12.34 -11.70
C LEU A 158 0.31 11.84 -12.98
N GLN A 159 0.80 10.72 -13.54
CA GLN A 159 0.18 10.08 -14.69
C GLN A 159 -1.24 9.57 -14.37
N THR A 160 -1.45 8.96 -13.21
CA THR A 160 -2.76 8.52 -12.73
C THR A 160 -3.72 9.70 -12.56
N LEU A 161 -3.20 10.88 -12.19
CA LEU A 161 -3.96 12.14 -12.12
C LEU A 161 -4.27 12.75 -13.49
N GLY A 162 -3.79 12.12 -14.60
CA GLY A 162 -4.05 12.59 -15.96
C GLY A 162 -3.03 13.60 -16.50
N TYR A 163 -1.93 13.86 -15.78
CA TYR A 163 -0.89 14.74 -16.28
C TYR A 163 -0.07 14.08 -17.40
N ASN A 164 0.15 14.81 -18.49
CA ASN A 164 1.00 14.34 -19.58
C ASN A 164 2.48 14.49 -19.21
N LEU A 165 3.15 13.36 -18.99
CA LEU A 165 4.55 13.32 -18.56
C LEU A 165 5.55 13.37 -19.73
N SER A 166 5.11 13.42 -21.00
CA SER A 166 6.00 13.37 -22.15
C SER A 166 7.05 14.48 -22.14
N GLY A 167 6.67 15.68 -21.70
CA GLY A 167 7.61 16.81 -21.55
C GLY A 167 8.64 16.58 -20.45
N VAL A 168 8.21 16.04 -19.29
CA VAL A 168 9.10 15.75 -18.15
C VAL A 168 10.12 14.68 -18.52
N LEU A 169 9.66 13.61 -19.21
CA LEU A 169 10.53 12.52 -19.67
C LEU A 169 11.51 12.98 -20.76
N ALA A 170 11.07 13.85 -21.68
CA ALA A 170 11.95 14.44 -22.70
C ALA A 170 13.04 15.30 -22.05
N PHE A 171 12.67 16.17 -21.10
CA PHE A 171 13.64 16.97 -20.35
C PHE A 171 14.61 16.09 -19.53
N GLY A 172 14.09 15.03 -18.87
CA GLY A 172 14.91 14.09 -18.11
C GLY A 172 15.93 13.35 -18.97
N SER A 173 15.53 12.94 -20.20
CA SER A 173 16.43 12.26 -21.12
C SER A 173 17.52 13.21 -21.68
N ILE A 174 17.17 14.44 -22.05
CA ILE A 174 18.14 15.43 -22.50
C ILE A 174 19.11 15.82 -21.37
N GLY A 175 18.56 16.03 -20.16
CA GLY A 175 19.35 16.32 -18.95
C GLY A 175 20.30 15.17 -18.58
N GLY A 176 19.84 13.92 -18.67
CA GLY A 176 20.67 12.74 -18.44
C GLY A 176 21.83 12.62 -19.42
N ILE A 177 21.59 12.89 -20.70
CA ILE A 177 22.64 12.93 -21.74
C ILE A 177 23.65 14.05 -21.44
N ALA A 178 23.18 15.26 -21.13
CA ALA A 178 24.03 16.40 -20.81
C ALA A 178 24.93 16.20 -19.58
N LEU A 179 24.45 15.42 -18.59
CA LEU A 179 25.24 15.08 -17.39
C LEU A 179 26.22 13.93 -17.61
N SER A 180 26.06 13.14 -18.66
CA SER A 180 26.95 12.01 -18.95
C SER A 180 28.19 12.42 -19.76
N PHE A 181 28.21 13.62 -20.34
CA PHE A 181 29.33 14.23 -21.04
C PHE A 181 30.03 15.29 -20.20
#